data_cd456ecbc7b9bbfc4d2e464ad38cd0fc
#
_entry.id   cd456ecbc7b9bbfc4d2e464ad38cd0fc
#
_cell.length_a   1.000
_cell.length_b   1.000
_cell.length_c   1.000
_cell.angle_alpha   90.00
_cell.angle_beta   90.00
_cell.angle_gamma   90.00
#
_symmetry.space_group_name_H-M   'P 1'
#
loop_
_entity.id
_entity.type
_entity.pdbx_description
1 polymer ?
#
loop_
_entity_poly.entity_id
_entity_poly.type
_entity_poly.pdbx_seq_one_letter_code
_entity_poly.pdbx_strand_id
1 'polypeptide(L)'
;RYACVSITDCEVKESPKWLQDKLNIIGLRPINNIVDITNYIMMAYGQPLHCFDADMVTGHKIVVRTQPEGTKFVTLDGEEHTLGEHDLSICNAEEPMCIAGIFGGKGSGTYETTKNVVLESAYFHPTWIRKSARRHGLSTDASYRFERGVDPNGQIYALQQAAILCKQLAGGKISMQIKDVYPEPIQDFPVRLNYEYAHRLIGKEIGVETIKNIATSLEMKIVKEDAEGIDLLVPPFRVDVQRPCDVVEDILRIYGYNNVEIPTQLKSSLTVQG
;
A
#
# COMPACT_ATOMS: atom_id res chain seq x y z
N ARG A 1 6.85 7.12 4.47
CA ARG A 1 5.96 7.67 5.48
C ARG A 1 5.73 6.66 6.58
N TYR A 2 5.69 7.13 7.82
CA TYR A 2 5.41 6.27 8.97
C TYR A 2 4.47 6.99 9.92
N ALA A 3 3.29 6.41 10.13
CA ALA A 3 2.31 6.95 11.06
C ALA A 3 1.99 5.93 12.15
N CYS A 4 1.79 6.39 13.37
CA CYS A 4 1.39 5.53 14.48
C CYS A 4 0.51 6.25 15.49
N VAL A 5 -0.25 5.45 16.25
CA VAL A 5 -1.05 5.90 17.38
C VAL A 5 -1.01 4.84 18.47
N SER A 6 -0.94 5.26 19.73
CA SER A 6 -1.04 4.34 20.87
C SER A 6 -2.43 4.33 21.48
N ILE A 7 -2.85 3.15 21.91
CA ILE A 7 -4.13 2.89 22.55
C ILE A 7 -3.84 2.09 23.82
N THR A 8 -4.34 2.57 24.94
CA THR A 8 -4.17 1.95 26.26
C THR A 8 -5.43 1.26 26.73
N ASP A 9 -5.32 0.44 27.74
CA ASP A 9 -6.44 -0.25 28.39
C ASP A 9 -7.23 -1.15 27.40
N CYS A 10 -6.56 -1.76 26.43
CA CYS A 10 -7.18 -2.71 25.53
C CYS A 10 -7.42 -4.06 26.19
N GLU A 11 -8.50 -4.71 25.83
CA GLU A 11 -8.77 -6.11 26.12
C GLU A 11 -8.64 -6.93 24.85
N VAL A 12 -7.55 -7.69 24.73
CA VAL A 12 -7.36 -8.63 23.62
C VAL A 12 -8.21 -9.86 23.88
N LYS A 13 -9.12 -10.15 22.95
CA LYS A 13 -10.08 -11.24 23.02
C LYS A 13 -10.53 -11.68 21.64
N GLU A 14 -11.36 -12.69 21.58
CA GLU A 14 -11.99 -13.14 20.35
C GLU A 14 -12.76 -12.02 19.66
N SER A 15 -12.65 -11.94 18.34
CA SER A 15 -13.36 -10.96 17.52
C SER A 15 -14.88 -11.19 17.53
N PRO A 16 -15.69 -10.15 17.40
CA PRO A 16 -17.13 -10.32 17.24
C PRO A 16 -17.45 -11.07 15.95
N LYS A 17 -18.56 -11.81 15.95
CA LYS A 17 -18.95 -12.71 14.85
C LYS A 17 -18.96 -12.05 13.46
N TRP A 18 -19.43 -10.82 13.37
CA TRP A 18 -19.46 -10.11 12.09
C TRP A 18 -18.08 -9.89 11.47
N LEU A 19 -17.03 -9.66 12.31
CA LEU A 19 -15.66 -9.46 11.87
C LEU A 19 -15.03 -10.79 11.44
N GLN A 20 -15.25 -11.83 12.25
CA GLN A 20 -14.82 -13.19 11.92
C GLN A 20 -15.42 -13.66 10.59
N ASP A 21 -16.72 -13.44 10.37
CA ASP A 21 -17.41 -13.85 9.14
C ASP A 21 -16.83 -13.14 7.91
N LYS A 22 -16.57 -11.83 8.01
CA LYS A 22 -15.94 -11.07 6.91
C LYS A 22 -14.56 -11.60 6.56
N LEU A 23 -13.72 -11.90 7.56
CA LEU A 23 -12.38 -12.46 7.34
C LEU A 23 -12.45 -13.88 6.77
N ASN A 24 -13.30 -14.73 7.30
CA ASN A 24 -13.47 -16.10 6.82
C ASN A 24 -13.92 -16.15 5.35
N ILE A 25 -14.83 -15.26 4.92
CA ILE A 25 -15.32 -15.19 3.53
C ILE A 25 -14.19 -14.92 2.54
N ILE A 26 -13.19 -14.13 2.94
CA ILE A 26 -12.02 -13.81 2.10
C ILE A 26 -10.84 -14.77 2.33
N GLY A 27 -11.02 -15.83 3.13
CA GLY A 27 -10.01 -16.86 3.37
C GLY A 27 -9.00 -16.55 4.47
N LEU A 28 -9.22 -15.50 5.26
CA LEU A 28 -8.38 -15.17 6.42
C LEU A 28 -8.95 -15.83 7.68
N ARG A 29 -8.08 -16.50 8.43
CA ARG A 29 -8.44 -17.09 9.71
C ARG A 29 -8.41 -15.99 10.81
N PRO A 30 -9.50 -15.79 11.55
CA PRO A 30 -9.52 -14.92 12.71
C PRO A 30 -8.53 -15.38 13.80
N ILE A 31 -7.91 -14.43 14.47
CA ILE A 31 -6.91 -14.67 15.54
C ILE A 31 -7.39 -14.03 16.84
N ASN A 32 -7.45 -12.71 16.89
CA ASN A 32 -7.98 -11.94 18.00
C ASN A 32 -8.47 -10.57 17.48
N ASN A 33 -9.23 -9.86 18.29
CA ASN A 33 -9.86 -8.59 17.89
C ASN A 33 -8.86 -7.53 17.36
N ILE A 34 -7.65 -7.44 17.90
CA ILE A 34 -6.64 -6.45 17.46
C ILE A 34 -6.05 -6.84 16.10
N VAL A 35 -5.58 -8.07 15.95
CA VAL A 35 -5.00 -8.58 14.69
C VAL A 35 -6.08 -8.59 13.59
N ASP A 36 -7.28 -9.00 13.93
CA ASP A 36 -8.38 -9.07 12.98
C ASP A 36 -8.82 -7.69 12.48
N ILE A 37 -8.76 -6.66 13.35
CA ILE A 37 -8.97 -5.26 12.94
C ILE A 37 -7.91 -4.85 11.90
N THR A 38 -6.63 -5.13 12.14
CA THR A 38 -5.56 -4.77 11.18
C THR A 38 -5.74 -5.46 9.85
N ASN A 39 -6.09 -6.75 9.85
CA ASN A 39 -6.41 -7.52 8.66
C ASN A 39 -7.66 -6.97 7.93
N TYR A 40 -8.71 -6.67 8.67
CA TYR A 40 -9.93 -6.09 8.11
C TYR A 40 -9.66 -4.75 7.41
N ILE A 41 -8.92 -3.85 8.06
CA ILE A 41 -8.55 -2.55 7.48
C ILE A 41 -7.67 -2.72 6.24
N MET A 42 -6.69 -3.62 6.28
CA MET A 42 -5.86 -3.94 5.12
C MET A 42 -6.70 -4.40 3.93
N MET A 43 -7.67 -5.26 4.15
CA MET A 43 -8.52 -5.77 3.08
C MET A 43 -9.57 -4.75 2.60
N ALA A 44 -10.08 -3.90 3.49
CA ALA A 44 -11.08 -2.89 3.16
C ALA A 44 -10.50 -1.68 2.42
N TYR A 45 -9.29 -1.25 2.79
CA TYR A 45 -8.68 -0.01 2.29
C TYR A 45 -7.37 -0.21 1.53
N GLY A 46 -6.87 -1.44 1.40
CA GLY A 46 -5.60 -1.71 0.72
C GLY A 46 -4.36 -1.29 1.50
N GLN A 47 -4.51 -0.78 2.73
CA GLN A 47 -3.42 -0.30 3.58
C GLN A 47 -3.07 -1.34 4.65
N PRO A 48 -1.90 -2.01 4.55
CA PRO A 48 -1.44 -2.88 5.62
C PRO A 48 -1.16 -2.10 6.90
N LEU A 49 -1.59 -2.66 8.01
CA LEU A 49 -1.34 -2.15 9.35
C LEU A 49 -0.59 -3.18 10.16
N HIS A 50 0.19 -2.72 11.13
CA HIS A 50 0.80 -3.57 12.14
C HIS A 50 0.42 -3.09 13.54
N CYS A 51 0.46 -3.99 14.51
CA CYS A 51 0.19 -3.69 15.90
C CYS A 51 1.27 -4.27 16.79
N PHE A 52 1.94 -3.41 17.53
CA PHE A 52 2.94 -3.79 18.54
C PHE A 52 2.30 -3.77 19.92
N ASP A 53 2.73 -4.68 20.78
CA ASP A 53 2.55 -4.53 22.22
C ASP A 53 3.43 -3.36 22.69
N ALA A 54 2.81 -2.28 23.16
CA ALA A 54 3.52 -1.05 23.51
C ALA A 54 4.50 -1.24 24.69
N ASP A 55 4.19 -2.16 25.59
CA ASP A 55 5.00 -2.46 26.76
C ASP A 55 6.27 -3.26 26.40
N MET A 56 6.25 -3.93 25.22
CA MET A 56 7.41 -4.63 24.65
C MET A 56 8.31 -3.73 23.79
N VAL A 57 7.90 -2.47 23.51
CA VAL A 57 8.70 -1.52 22.74
C VAL A 57 9.74 -0.87 23.65
N THR A 58 10.93 -1.46 23.72
CA THR A 58 12.05 -0.96 24.55
C THR A 58 12.36 0.48 24.24
N GLY A 59 12.47 1.29 25.29
CA GLY A 59 12.76 2.73 25.21
C GLY A 59 11.59 3.57 24.69
N HIS A 60 10.38 3.00 24.52
CA HIS A 60 9.19 3.66 23.98
C HIS A 60 9.47 4.44 22.69
N LYS A 61 10.32 3.85 21.84
CA LYS A 61 10.79 4.48 20.61
C LYS A 61 10.71 3.50 19.45
N ILE A 62 10.20 3.98 18.32
CA ILE A 62 10.20 3.24 17.06
C ILE A 62 11.19 3.93 16.10
N VAL A 63 12.07 3.13 15.52
CA VAL A 63 13.10 3.59 14.57
C VAL A 63 13.04 2.70 13.32
N VAL A 64 12.85 3.32 12.17
CA VAL A 64 12.91 2.61 10.87
C VAL A 64 14.31 2.76 10.31
N ARG A 65 15.03 1.66 10.15
CA ARG A 65 16.42 1.63 9.66
C ARG A 65 16.76 0.29 9.02
N THR A 66 17.83 0.24 8.25
CA THR A 66 18.46 -1.00 7.81
C THR A 66 19.29 -1.62 8.93
N GLN A 67 19.71 -2.87 8.77
CA GLN A 67 20.49 -3.60 9.76
C GLN A 67 21.93 -3.82 9.29
N PRO A 68 22.90 -3.95 10.20
CA PRO A 68 24.21 -4.47 9.84
C PRO A 68 24.09 -5.87 9.22
N GLU A 69 24.99 -6.17 8.27
CA GLU A 69 25.03 -7.49 7.64
C GLU A 69 25.27 -8.58 8.68
N GLY A 70 24.50 -9.66 8.62
CA GLY A 70 24.59 -10.77 9.55
C GLY A 70 23.69 -10.65 10.78
N THR A 71 22.87 -9.61 10.91
CA THR A 71 21.94 -9.44 12.03
C THR A 71 20.93 -10.59 12.08
N LYS A 72 20.87 -11.32 13.19
CA LYS A 72 19.92 -12.41 13.40
C LYS A 72 18.55 -11.87 13.78
N PHE A 73 17.52 -12.44 13.19
CA PHE A 73 16.13 -12.05 13.42
C PHE A 73 15.23 -13.29 13.39
N VAL A 74 14.36 -13.43 14.37
CA VAL A 74 13.39 -14.53 14.45
C VAL A 74 12.00 -13.98 14.19
N THR A 75 11.34 -14.51 13.18
CA THR A 75 9.98 -14.13 12.79
C THR A 75 8.92 -14.74 13.70
N LEU A 76 7.67 -14.26 13.61
CA LEU A 76 6.54 -14.71 14.45
C LEU A 76 6.25 -16.21 14.31
N ASP A 77 6.56 -16.83 13.18
CA ASP A 77 6.44 -18.27 12.94
C ASP A 77 7.61 -19.08 13.52
N GLY A 78 8.62 -18.39 14.08
CA GLY A 78 9.78 -19.00 14.74
C GLY A 78 10.96 -19.29 13.81
N GLU A 79 10.90 -18.92 12.55
CA GLU A 79 11.99 -19.09 11.58
C GLU A 79 13.08 -18.03 11.79
N GLU A 80 14.36 -18.45 11.68
CA GLU A 80 15.51 -17.56 11.79
C GLU A 80 15.92 -17.01 10.43
N HIS A 81 16.01 -15.70 10.31
CA HIS A 81 16.50 -14.99 9.16
C HIS A 81 17.77 -14.21 9.46
N THR A 82 18.58 -13.97 8.45
CA THR A 82 19.78 -13.13 8.55
C THR A 82 19.56 -11.85 7.76
N LEU A 83 19.44 -10.74 8.48
CA LEU A 83 19.20 -9.41 7.91
C LEU A 83 20.52 -8.74 7.50
N GLY A 84 20.43 -7.73 6.65
CA GLY A 84 21.56 -6.98 6.15
C GLY A 84 21.22 -5.54 5.77
N GLU A 85 22.17 -4.87 5.12
CA GLU A 85 22.08 -3.44 4.73
C GLU A 85 20.91 -3.11 3.80
N HIS A 86 20.35 -4.13 3.15
CA HIS A 86 19.23 -3.97 2.23
C HIS A 86 17.89 -4.39 2.84
N ASP A 87 17.85 -4.73 4.11
CA ASP A 87 16.63 -5.11 4.82
C ASP A 87 16.18 -3.98 5.74
N LEU A 88 15.09 -3.33 5.33
CA LEU A 88 14.48 -2.30 6.14
C LEU A 88 13.79 -2.96 7.35
N SER A 89 14.07 -2.47 8.54
CA SER A 89 13.50 -2.99 9.78
C SER A 89 12.83 -1.89 10.57
N ILE A 90 11.77 -2.27 11.26
CA ILE A 90 11.17 -1.46 12.31
C ILE A 90 11.78 -1.94 13.62
N CYS A 91 12.43 -1.03 14.32
CA CYS A 91 13.20 -1.30 15.54
C CYS A 91 12.62 -0.57 16.74
N ASN A 92 12.81 -1.11 17.92
CA ASN A 92 12.76 -0.35 19.17
C ASN A 92 14.09 0.41 19.39
N ALA A 93 14.41 0.82 20.60
CA ALA A 93 15.66 1.52 20.90
C ALA A 93 16.91 0.64 20.71
N GLU A 94 16.79 -0.68 20.80
CA GLU A 94 17.88 -1.65 20.89
C GLU A 94 17.95 -2.58 19.68
N GLU A 95 16.82 -3.19 19.29
CA GLU A 95 16.77 -4.30 18.34
C GLU A 95 15.65 -4.20 17.29
N PRO A 96 15.72 -4.96 16.20
CA PRO A 96 14.65 -5.05 15.20
C PRO A 96 13.44 -5.81 15.75
N MET A 97 12.25 -5.25 15.53
CA MET A 97 10.96 -5.84 15.89
C MET A 97 10.21 -6.44 14.69
N CYS A 98 10.46 -5.91 13.49
CA CYS A 98 9.83 -6.34 12.25
C CYS A 98 10.79 -6.22 11.09
N ILE A 99 10.66 -7.10 10.08
CA ILE A 99 11.09 -6.81 8.72
C ILE A 99 10.00 -5.93 8.11
N ALA A 100 10.32 -4.66 7.88
CA ALA A 100 9.34 -3.62 7.54
C ALA A 100 8.45 -4.01 6.35
N GLY A 101 7.14 -4.00 6.57
CA GLY A 101 6.14 -4.33 5.55
C GLY A 101 6.12 -5.77 5.06
N ILE A 102 6.88 -6.68 5.69
CA ILE A 102 7.00 -8.08 5.27
C ILE A 102 6.53 -9.01 6.41
N PHE A 103 7.23 -9.02 7.55
CA PHE A 103 6.92 -9.98 8.60
C PHE A 103 7.27 -9.44 10.00
N GLY A 104 6.40 -9.66 10.97
CA GLY A 104 6.62 -9.34 12.37
C GLY A 104 7.63 -10.27 13.05
N GLY A 105 8.33 -9.75 14.08
CA GLY A 105 9.25 -10.52 14.90
C GLY A 105 8.59 -11.14 16.13
N LYS A 106 9.17 -12.24 16.58
CA LYS A 106 8.75 -12.93 17.80
C LYS A 106 9.09 -12.07 19.01
N GLY A 107 8.15 -11.54 19.71
CA GLY A 107 8.37 -10.76 20.93
C GLY A 107 7.80 -9.33 20.89
N SER A 108 7.33 -8.88 19.73
CA SER A 108 6.68 -7.57 19.61
C SER A 108 5.21 -7.65 19.20
N GLY A 109 4.68 -8.86 19.02
CA GLY A 109 3.29 -9.12 18.65
C GLY A 109 2.32 -8.89 19.82
N THR A 110 1.03 -8.90 19.49
CA THR A 110 -0.07 -8.78 20.48
C THR A 110 -0.52 -10.14 20.98
N TYR A 111 -0.62 -10.28 22.28
CA TYR A 111 -1.04 -11.49 23.00
C TYR A 111 -2.27 -11.20 23.86
N GLU A 112 -2.89 -12.22 24.43
CA GLU A 112 -4.05 -12.06 25.34
C GLU A 112 -3.75 -11.18 26.56
N THR A 113 -2.49 -11.11 26.96
CA THR A 113 -2.01 -10.30 28.09
C THR A 113 -1.77 -8.84 27.74
N THR A 114 -1.71 -8.51 26.44
CA THR A 114 -1.43 -7.14 25.96
C THR A 114 -2.54 -6.19 26.37
N LYS A 115 -2.17 -5.06 26.98
CA LYS A 115 -3.08 -3.97 27.41
C LYS A 115 -2.87 -2.69 26.66
N ASN A 116 -1.65 -2.45 26.22
CA ASN A 116 -1.27 -1.22 25.55
C ASN A 116 -0.72 -1.58 24.16
N VAL A 117 -1.21 -0.91 23.14
CA VAL A 117 -0.84 -1.21 21.75
C VAL A 117 -0.39 0.04 21.02
N VAL A 118 0.55 -0.14 20.09
CA VAL A 118 0.89 0.86 19.08
C VAL A 118 0.45 0.34 17.73
N LEU A 119 -0.55 1.01 17.14
CA LEU A 119 -0.94 0.76 15.76
C LEU A 119 -0.01 1.51 14.82
N GLU A 120 0.46 0.83 13.80
CA GLU A 120 1.29 1.34 12.71
C GLU A 120 0.52 1.38 11.41
N SER A 121 0.71 2.47 10.64
CA SER A 121 0.29 2.58 9.25
C SER A 121 1.40 3.28 8.47
N ALA A 122 2.05 2.55 7.57
CA ALA A 122 3.24 3.04 6.90
C ALA A 122 3.13 3.00 5.37
N TYR A 123 4.00 3.77 4.71
CA TYR A 123 4.34 3.61 3.30
C TYR A 123 5.82 3.23 3.22
N PHE A 124 6.11 2.11 2.59
CA PHE A 124 7.47 1.66 2.30
C PHE A 124 7.70 1.64 0.80
N HIS A 125 8.92 1.96 0.37
CA HIS A 125 9.25 1.97 -1.05
C HIS A 125 9.12 0.56 -1.67
N PRO A 126 8.28 0.38 -2.70
CA PRO A 126 7.92 -0.95 -3.24
C PRO A 126 9.10 -1.83 -3.61
N THR A 127 10.15 -1.23 -4.21
CA THR A 127 11.35 -1.98 -4.64
C THR A 127 12.12 -2.57 -3.46
N TRP A 128 12.19 -1.85 -2.33
CA TRP A 128 12.87 -2.35 -1.13
C TRP A 128 12.12 -3.57 -0.57
N ILE A 129 10.80 -3.45 -0.41
CA ILE A 129 9.98 -4.56 0.10
C ILE A 129 10.08 -5.78 -0.80
N ARG A 130 9.94 -5.60 -2.14
CA ARG A 130 10.04 -6.71 -3.09
C ARG A 130 11.40 -7.41 -3.04
N LYS A 131 12.50 -6.66 -2.93
CA LYS A 131 13.85 -7.25 -2.87
C LYS A 131 14.07 -8.02 -1.57
N SER A 132 13.67 -7.46 -0.43
CA SER A 132 13.75 -8.13 0.88
C SER A 132 12.85 -9.36 0.95
N ALA A 133 11.59 -9.25 0.55
CA ALA A 133 10.66 -10.39 0.53
C ALA A 133 11.22 -11.57 -0.28
N ARG A 134 11.76 -11.30 -1.46
CA ARG A 134 12.38 -12.34 -2.30
C ARG A 134 13.65 -12.94 -1.67
N ARG A 135 14.50 -12.11 -1.05
CA ARG A 135 15.73 -12.58 -0.39
C ARG A 135 15.43 -13.55 0.73
N HIS A 136 14.42 -13.27 1.53
CA HIS A 136 14.02 -14.09 2.67
C HIS A 136 13.01 -15.19 2.31
N GLY A 137 12.53 -15.25 1.07
CA GLY A 137 11.49 -16.21 0.64
C GLY A 137 10.15 -15.98 1.32
N LEU A 138 9.89 -14.76 1.82
CA LEU A 138 8.67 -14.40 2.55
C LEU A 138 7.65 -13.77 1.60
N SER A 139 6.40 -14.23 1.69
CA SER A 139 5.27 -13.67 0.95
C SER A 139 4.06 -13.58 1.89
N THR A 140 3.61 -12.37 2.15
CA THR A 140 2.46 -12.07 3.01
C THR A 140 1.47 -11.15 2.30
N ASP A 141 0.25 -11.07 2.80
CA ASP A 141 -0.75 -10.11 2.31
C ASP A 141 -0.27 -8.66 2.40
N ALA A 142 0.54 -8.33 3.40
CA ALA A 142 1.15 -7.02 3.56
C ALA A 142 2.25 -6.79 2.52
N SER A 143 3.22 -7.71 2.38
CA SER A 143 4.30 -7.58 1.42
C SER A 143 3.81 -7.53 -0.01
N TYR A 144 2.76 -8.30 -0.34
CA TYR A 144 2.10 -8.28 -1.64
C TYR A 144 1.58 -6.88 -2.01
N ARG A 145 1.02 -6.14 -1.04
CA ARG A 145 0.52 -4.78 -1.26
C ARG A 145 1.64 -3.76 -1.33
N PHE A 146 2.55 -3.80 -0.37
CA PHE A 146 3.69 -2.86 -0.35
C PHE A 146 4.59 -2.98 -1.58
N GLU A 147 4.88 -4.21 -2.04
CA GLU A 147 5.76 -4.40 -3.22
C GLU A 147 5.15 -3.92 -4.54
N ARG A 148 3.82 -3.75 -4.59
CA ARG A 148 3.09 -3.18 -5.72
C ARG A 148 2.82 -1.70 -5.58
N GLY A 149 3.00 -1.16 -4.39
CA GLY A 149 2.73 0.22 -4.02
C GLY A 149 1.34 0.37 -3.39
N VAL A 150 1.32 0.93 -2.20
CA VAL A 150 0.11 1.38 -1.51
C VAL A 150 -0.07 2.88 -1.73
N ASP A 151 -1.27 3.39 -1.50
CA ASP A 151 -1.52 4.84 -1.54
C ASP A 151 -0.67 5.55 -0.47
N PRO A 152 0.27 6.45 -0.84
CA PRO A 152 1.08 7.16 0.14
C PRO A 152 0.30 8.19 0.97
N ASN A 153 -0.98 8.42 0.67
CA ASN A 153 -1.85 9.35 1.37
C ASN A 153 -2.92 8.66 2.23
N GLY A 154 -3.08 7.33 2.10
CA GLY A 154 -4.09 6.55 2.81
C GLY A 154 -3.78 6.21 4.27
N GLN A 155 -2.53 6.38 4.73
CA GLN A 155 -2.07 5.89 6.04
C GLN A 155 -2.86 6.45 7.21
N ILE A 156 -3.12 7.76 7.24
CA ILE A 156 -3.81 8.41 8.36
C ILE A 156 -5.26 7.95 8.43
N TYR A 157 -5.93 7.87 7.28
CA TYR A 157 -7.32 7.41 7.25
C TYR A 157 -7.45 5.96 7.76
N ALA A 158 -6.62 5.05 7.24
CA ALA A 158 -6.62 3.65 7.68
C ALA A 158 -6.31 3.51 9.18
N LEU A 159 -5.32 4.28 9.68
CA LEU A 159 -4.95 4.30 11.09
C LEU A 159 -6.11 4.80 11.98
N GLN A 160 -6.82 5.84 11.56
CA GLN A 160 -7.98 6.35 12.27
C GLN A 160 -9.12 5.32 12.34
N GLN A 161 -9.41 4.64 11.22
CA GLN A 161 -10.44 3.59 11.18
C GLN A 161 -10.07 2.41 12.11
N ALA A 162 -8.81 1.99 12.09
CA ALA A 162 -8.33 0.95 13.01
C ALA A 162 -8.43 1.37 14.47
N ALA A 163 -8.03 2.59 14.81
CA ALA A 163 -8.10 3.12 16.16
C ALA A 163 -9.55 3.21 16.70
N ILE A 164 -10.49 3.61 15.84
CA ILE A 164 -11.92 3.62 16.17
C ILE A 164 -12.43 2.21 16.46
N LEU A 165 -12.08 1.24 15.60
CA LEU A 165 -12.46 -0.16 15.81
C LEU A 165 -11.83 -0.75 17.08
N CYS A 166 -10.56 -0.47 17.36
CA CYS A 166 -9.91 -0.89 18.60
C CYS A 166 -10.64 -0.33 19.84
N LYS A 167 -11.01 0.95 19.80
CA LYS A 167 -11.81 1.56 20.87
C LYS A 167 -13.17 0.86 21.05
N GLN A 168 -13.83 0.51 19.95
CA GLN A 168 -15.16 -0.12 19.98
C GLN A 168 -15.12 -1.60 20.40
N LEU A 169 -14.13 -2.36 19.90
CA LEU A 169 -14.09 -3.81 20.03
C LEU A 169 -13.15 -4.30 21.14
N ALA A 170 -12.14 -3.52 21.49
CA ALA A 170 -11.20 -3.84 22.56
C ALA A 170 -11.33 -2.94 23.79
N GLY A 171 -12.24 -1.96 23.79
CA GLY A 171 -12.47 -1.06 24.93
C GLY A 171 -11.36 -0.05 25.19
N GLY A 172 -10.36 0.03 24.31
CA GLY A 172 -9.17 0.85 24.51
C GLY A 172 -9.43 2.36 24.46
N LYS A 173 -8.47 3.12 24.98
CA LYS A 173 -8.45 4.58 24.99
C LYS A 173 -7.29 5.07 24.13
N ILE A 174 -7.57 5.95 23.17
CA ILE A 174 -6.52 6.62 22.40
C ILE A 174 -5.70 7.49 23.36
N SER A 175 -4.42 7.17 23.55
CA SER A 175 -3.57 7.76 24.57
C SER A 175 -2.67 8.88 24.04
N MET A 176 -2.55 9.04 22.72
CA MET A 176 -1.77 10.11 22.10
C MET A 176 -2.39 10.55 20.77
N GLN A 177 -1.98 11.73 20.31
CA GLN A 177 -2.26 12.15 18.94
C GLN A 177 -1.47 11.29 17.95
N ILE A 178 -2.01 11.12 16.75
CA ILE A 178 -1.30 10.44 15.68
C ILE A 178 0.04 11.13 15.44
N LYS A 179 1.12 10.35 15.48
CA LYS A 179 2.44 10.75 14.99
C LYS A 179 2.53 10.37 13.54
N ASP A 180 2.85 11.34 12.70
CA ASP A 180 3.02 11.14 11.26
C ASP A 180 4.36 11.74 10.84
N VAL A 181 5.25 10.90 10.34
CA VAL A 181 6.56 11.29 9.83
C VAL A 181 6.57 11.07 8.33
N TYR A 182 6.54 12.15 7.58
CA TYR A 182 6.50 12.15 6.11
C TYR A 182 7.52 13.15 5.57
N PRO A 183 8.83 12.81 5.59
CA PRO A 183 9.90 13.77 5.27
C PRO A 183 9.87 14.24 3.81
N GLU A 184 9.52 13.35 2.88
CA GLU A 184 9.46 13.62 1.45
C GLU A 184 8.08 13.23 0.89
N PRO A 185 7.10 14.15 0.90
CA PRO A 185 5.76 13.86 0.41
C PRO A 185 5.77 13.53 -1.09
N ILE A 186 5.19 12.38 -1.42
CA ILE A 186 5.03 11.93 -2.80
C ILE A 186 3.96 12.80 -3.46
N GLN A 187 4.33 13.43 -4.57
CA GLN A 187 3.46 14.31 -5.34
C GLN A 187 2.71 13.52 -6.41
N ASP A 188 1.63 14.12 -6.90
CA ASP A 188 0.91 13.61 -8.08
C ASP A 188 1.89 13.53 -9.28
N PHE A 189 1.75 12.52 -10.12
CA PHE A 189 2.65 12.30 -11.26
C PHE A 189 2.25 13.18 -12.44
N PRO A 190 3.14 14.08 -12.94
CA PRO A 190 2.85 14.89 -14.11
C PRO A 190 2.93 14.05 -15.39
N VAL A 191 1.86 14.02 -16.17
CA VAL A 191 1.81 13.33 -17.45
C VAL A 191 1.22 14.25 -18.52
N ARG A 192 1.96 14.49 -19.62
CA ARG A 192 1.45 15.15 -20.81
C ARG A 192 0.81 14.12 -21.73
N LEU A 193 -0.49 14.25 -22.02
CA LEU A 193 -1.20 13.46 -23.01
C LEU A 193 -1.45 14.28 -24.28
N ASN A 194 -0.80 13.89 -25.37
CA ASN A 194 -1.05 14.44 -26.69
C ASN A 194 -2.23 13.69 -27.35
N TYR A 195 -3.19 14.41 -27.93
CA TYR A 195 -4.38 13.81 -28.53
C TYR A 195 -4.07 12.95 -29.75
N GLU A 196 -3.21 13.43 -30.64
CA GLU A 196 -2.79 12.65 -31.82
C GLU A 196 -2.11 11.35 -31.43
N TYR A 197 -1.23 11.41 -30.42
CA TYR A 197 -0.58 10.21 -29.88
C TYR A 197 -1.62 9.21 -29.32
N ALA A 198 -2.59 9.70 -28.57
CA ALA A 198 -3.66 8.86 -28.01
C ALA A 198 -4.48 8.20 -29.12
N HIS A 199 -4.95 8.97 -30.12
CA HIS A 199 -5.72 8.46 -31.25
C HIS A 199 -4.95 7.42 -32.06
N ARG A 200 -3.66 7.68 -32.31
CA ARG A 200 -2.79 6.74 -33.03
C ARG A 200 -2.59 5.43 -32.28
N LEU A 201 -2.41 5.51 -30.94
CA LEU A 201 -2.19 4.30 -30.12
C LEU A 201 -3.47 3.47 -29.97
N ILE A 202 -4.61 4.13 -29.84
CA ILE A 202 -5.95 3.51 -29.75
C ILE A 202 -6.36 2.92 -31.12
N GLY A 203 -5.95 3.56 -32.23
CA GLY A 203 -6.39 3.21 -33.59
C GLY A 203 -7.75 3.80 -33.95
N LYS A 204 -8.29 4.68 -33.12
CA LYS A 204 -9.57 5.37 -33.34
C LYS A 204 -9.51 6.77 -32.74
N GLU A 205 -10.15 7.73 -33.40
CA GLU A 205 -10.33 9.06 -32.85
C GLU A 205 -11.43 9.05 -31.77
N ILE A 206 -11.08 9.48 -30.58
CA ILE A 206 -11.99 9.65 -29.44
C ILE A 206 -12.10 11.15 -29.20
N GLY A 207 -13.33 11.66 -29.06
CA GLY A 207 -13.57 13.07 -28.82
C GLY A 207 -12.84 13.58 -27.56
N VAL A 208 -12.25 14.78 -27.66
CA VAL A 208 -11.46 15.41 -26.59
C VAL A 208 -12.22 15.47 -25.27
N GLU A 209 -13.51 15.83 -25.30
CA GLU A 209 -14.34 15.87 -24.09
C GLU A 209 -14.51 14.48 -23.44
N THR A 210 -14.57 13.41 -24.26
CA THR A 210 -14.63 12.05 -23.74
C THR A 210 -13.33 11.67 -23.02
N ILE A 211 -12.18 12.00 -23.61
CA ILE A 211 -10.85 11.81 -22.99
C ILE A 211 -10.77 12.54 -21.66
N LYS A 212 -11.17 13.79 -21.61
CA LYS A 212 -11.15 14.64 -20.40
C LYS A 212 -12.07 14.08 -19.30
N ASN A 213 -13.29 13.71 -19.67
CA ASN A 213 -14.25 13.15 -18.73
C ASN A 213 -13.76 11.82 -18.13
N ILE A 214 -13.16 10.96 -18.95
CA ILE A 214 -12.57 9.70 -18.46
C ILE A 214 -11.40 9.99 -17.52
N ALA A 215 -10.45 10.84 -17.91
CA ALA A 215 -9.32 11.21 -17.06
C ALA A 215 -9.79 11.77 -15.71
N THR A 216 -10.76 12.67 -15.72
CA THR A 216 -11.33 13.26 -14.50
C THR A 216 -12.07 12.20 -13.64
N SER A 217 -12.80 11.27 -14.26
CA SER A 217 -13.48 10.19 -13.55
C SER A 217 -12.50 9.22 -12.84
N LEU A 218 -11.27 9.18 -13.31
CA LEU A 218 -10.15 8.42 -12.72
C LEU A 218 -9.30 9.26 -11.75
N GLU A 219 -9.84 10.39 -11.30
CA GLU A 219 -9.21 11.33 -10.36
C GLU A 219 -7.94 12.02 -10.88
N MET A 220 -7.67 11.95 -12.18
CA MET A 220 -6.59 12.72 -12.80
C MET A 220 -7.00 14.18 -12.91
N LYS A 221 -6.15 15.09 -12.42
CA LYS A 221 -6.41 16.54 -12.48
C LYS A 221 -5.86 17.12 -13.78
N ILE A 222 -6.70 17.80 -14.56
CA ILE A 222 -6.26 18.56 -15.74
C ILE A 222 -5.75 19.91 -15.25
N VAL A 223 -4.44 20.18 -15.43
CA VAL A 223 -3.81 21.41 -14.97
C VAL A 223 -3.57 22.39 -16.11
N LYS A 224 -3.50 21.90 -17.34
CA LYS A 224 -3.38 22.73 -18.56
C LYS A 224 -3.99 21.98 -19.74
N GLU A 225 -4.56 22.76 -20.67
CA GLU A 225 -5.11 22.27 -21.93
C GLU A 225 -4.69 23.21 -23.05
N ASP A 226 -4.39 22.63 -24.20
CA ASP A 226 -4.18 23.36 -25.47
C ASP A 226 -4.70 22.53 -26.65
N ALA A 227 -4.53 23.03 -27.87
CA ALA A 227 -5.03 22.38 -29.09
C ALA A 227 -4.41 20.99 -29.33
N GLU A 228 -3.25 20.70 -28.77
CA GLU A 228 -2.51 19.45 -29.00
C GLU A 228 -2.75 18.40 -27.92
N GLY A 229 -3.17 18.80 -26.70
CA GLY A 229 -3.35 17.85 -25.61
C GLY A 229 -3.59 18.48 -24.25
N ILE A 230 -3.45 17.63 -23.21
CA ILE A 230 -3.67 17.99 -21.80
C ILE A 230 -2.48 17.63 -20.94
N ASP A 231 -2.18 18.48 -19.95
CA ASP A 231 -1.26 18.17 -18.87
C ASP A 231 -2.07 17.66 -17.67
N LEU A 232 -1.75 16.46 -17.24
CA LEU A 232 -2.42 15.75 -16.15
C LEU A 232 -1.53 15.69 -14.92
N LEU A 233 -2.14 15.73 -13.75
CA LEU A 233 -1.57 15.26 -12.50
C LEU A 233 -2.31 13.99 -12.10
N VAL A 234 -1.60 12.86 -12.13
CA VAL A 234 -2.12 11.54 -11.80
C VAL A 234 -1.90 11.28 -10.31
N PRO A 235 -2.93 10.93 -9.53
CA PRO A 235 -2.78 10.70 -8.10
C PRO A 235 -1.85 9.51 -7.81
N PRO A 236 -1.01 9.58 -6.75
CA PRO A 236 0.07 8.64 -6.52
C PRO A 236 -0.40 7.23 -6.08
N PHE A 237 -1.67 7.04 -5.75
CA PHE A 237 -2.22 5.68 -5.55
C PHE A 237 -2.31 4.89 -6.87
N ARG A 238 -2.25 5.57 -8.01
CA ARG A 238 -2.15 4.97 -9.34
C ARG A 238 -0.69 4.78 -9.73
N VAL A 239 -0.03 3.89 -9.01
CA VAL A 239 1.43 3.68 -9.07
C VAL A 239 1.95 3.26 -10.46
N ASP A 240 1.10 2.70 -11.28
CA ASP A 240 1.37 2.17 -12.64
C ASP A 240 1.13 3.21 -13.75
N VAL A 241 0.46 4.34 -13.44
CA VAL A 241 0.08 5.34 -14.44
C VAL A 241 1.02 6.54 -14.39
N GLN A 242 2.18 6.42 -15.01
CA GLN A 242 3.24 7.46 -15.00
C GLN A 242 3.66 7.92 -16.40
N ARG A 243 3.16 7.29 -17.46
CA ARG A 243 3.51 7.59 -18.85
C ARG A 243 2.26 7.85 -19.67
N PRO A 244 2.37 8.56 -20.81
CA PRO A 244 1.23 8.80 -21.69
C PRO A 244 0.51 7.51 -22.15
N CYS A 245 1.25 6.43 -22.40
CA CYS A 245 0.66 5.16 -22.82
C CYS A 245 -0.20 4.52 -21.71
N ASP A 246 0.19 4.69 -20.44
CA ASP A 246 -0.57 4.16 -19.31
C ASP A 246 -1.91 4.90 -19.17
N VAL A 247 -1.90 6.23 -19.38
CA VAL A 247 -3.13 7.05 -19.43
C VAL A 247 -4.02 6.62 -20.59
N VAL A 248 -3.44 6.34 -21.78
CA VAL A 248 -4.19 5.85 -22.94
C VAL A 248 -4.82 4.50 -22.66
N GLU A 249 -4.12 3.59 -21.99
CA GLU A 249 -4.67 2.30 -21.57
C GLU A 249 -5.91 2.48 -20.70
N ASP A 250 -5.83 3.34 -19.68
CA ASP A 250 -6.95 3.64 -18.81
C ASP A 250 -8.15 4.26 -19.55
N ILE A 251 -7.87 5.21 -20.45
CA ILE A 251 -8.91 5.82 -21.31
C ILE A 251 -9.60 4.72 -22.11
N LEU A 252 -8.84 3.82 -22.73
CA LEU A 252 -9.37 2.76 -23.56
C LEU A 252 -10.17 1.73 -22.76
N ARG A 253 -9.76 1.43 -21.54
CA ARG A 253 -10.49 0.54 -20.64
C ARG A 253 -11.87 1.07 -20.27
N ILE A 254 -11.99 2.38 -20.00
CA ILE A 254 -13.27 3.02 -19.67
C ILE A 254 -14.12 3.25 -20.92
N TYR A 255 -13.49 3.71 -22.02
CA TYR A 255 -14.17 3.86 -23.31
C TYR A 255 -14.73 2.52 -23.82
N GLY A 256 -14.01 1.45 -23.58
CA GLY A 256 -14.35 0.06 -23.97
C GLY A 256 -13.62 -0.38 -25.25
N TYR A 257 -12.83 -1.44 -25.12
CA TYR A 257 -12.08 -2.03 -26.23
C TYR A 257 -12.98 -2.44 -27.41
N ASN A 258 -14.20 -2.89 -27.14
CA ASN A 258 -15.16 -3.31 -28.17
C ASN A 258 -15.71 -2.13 -29.02
N ASN A 259 -15.48 -0.91 -28.57
CA ASN A 259 -15.84 0.30 -29.33
C ASN A 259 -14.78 0.71 -30.33
N VAL A 260 -13.67 -0.02 -30.41
CA VAL A 260 -12.61 0.17 -31.40
C VAL A 260 -12.74 -0.89 -32.48
N GLU A 261 -12.90 -0.44 -33.74
CA GLU A 261 -13.10 -1.32 -34.87
C GLU A 261 -11.79 -2.04 -35.23
N ILE A 262 -11.87 -3.34 -35.47
CA ILE A 262 -10.72 -4.13 -35.95
C ILE A 262 -10.56 -3.84 -37.44
N PRO A 263 -9.39 -3.34 -37.89
CA PRO A 263 -9.15 -3.10 -39.31
C PRO A 263 -9.22 -4.39 -40.12
N THR A 264 -9.94 -4.36 -41.23
CA THR A 264 -10.06 -5.51 -42.14
C THR A 264 -8.83 -5.76 -42.99
N GLN A 265 -7.87 -4.80 -43.00
CA GLN A 265 -6.65 -4.87 -43.80
C GLN A 265 -5.44 -4.55 -42.91
N LEU A 266 -4.41 -5.40 -42.99
CA LEU A 266 -3.09 -5.14 -42.41
C LEU A 266 -2.22 -4.42 -43.45
N LYS A 267 -1.84 -3.16 -43.15
CA LYS A 267 -0.86 -2.43 -43.97
C LYS A 267 0.52 -2.66 -43.39
N SER A 268 1.39 -3.33 -44.12
CA SER A 268 2.78 -3.58 -43.77
C SER A 268 3.72 -3.01 -44.82
N SER A 269 4.82 -2.36 -44.40
CA SER A 269 5.91 -2.00 -45.30
C SER A 269 6.77 -3.23 -45.50
N LEU A 270 6.85 -3.71 -46.71
CA LEU A 270 7.77 -4.78 -47.07
C LEU A 270 9.10 -4.13 -47.46
N THR A 271 10.14 -4.35 -46.69
CA THR A 271 11.54 -4.05 -47.09
C THR A 271 12.00 -5.15 -48.05
N VAL A 272 12.24 -4.79 -49.30
CA VAL A 272 12.93 -5.66 -50.24
C VAL A 272 14.39 -5.63 -49.82
N GLN A 273 14.96 -6.77 -49.40
CA GLN A 273 16.38 -6.92 -49.28
C GLN A 273 16.97 -6.83 -50.69
N GLY A 274 17.74 -5.75 -50.94
CA GLY A 274 18.59 -5.63 -52.14
C GLY A 274 19.87 -6.43 -52.01
#